data_e2181615bd226ff419e9555e3d76c329
#
_entry.id   e2181615bd226ff419e9555e3d76c329
#
_cell.length_a   1.000
_cell.length_b   1.000
_cell.length_c   1.000
_cell.angle_alpha   90.00
_cell.angle_beta   90.00
_cell.angle_gamma   90.00
#
_symmetry.space_group_name_H-M   'P 1'
#
loop_
_entity.id
_entity.type
_entity.pdbx_description
1 polymer ?
#
loop_
_entity_poly.entity_id
_entity_poly.type
_entity_poly.pdbx_seq_one_letter_code
_entity_poly.pdbx_strand_id
1 'polypeptide(L)'
;MEKLCRVEEVRRAEAEAVAQGLSLTELMRRAGQAVAETIEQLASRKQGRRALFLVGPGNNGGDGLVAASLLALAGWDCAVWSWNRREPGAIPAEPTGLARCRWIESEELNRELSLADVIVDAIFGIGGRPEVPKPVATIFEAAHRARRVRNTVLVAVDVPSGIDSDTGAADARAFRADLTVMLGLPKIGAYQFPALRHTGLIRLVDIGLPKPPVGPGSVALLTLQDARGWLPERTAATHKWAVGAVLIVGGAPNYYGAPRLAASAALRAGAGLVTLSVPRSLVPSIAAALADVTFLPAPDGDVGAGQRWANLVRDALPRYRALLVGPGLGQDQTADELLRYLFGLGRVRRGSLGFGVPADDEVPQRFAGYAVIDADGLNWLAKMGSWWEELREAQLVLTPHPGELARLCGCDVTTILEDPWTQALETAVNFGQHVVLKYGHTAVACPDGSLLLAPQVHPALATAGTGDVLAGVIAGLAAQGLGPREAAAAGVVIAGEAALQAVVSAGTLSLTASDVVAALPKVLRALYDPQWSPERVVSAIEEN
;
A
#
# COMPACT_ATOMS: atom_id res chain seq x y z
N MET A 1 -10.08 -8.88 -3.31
CA MET A 1 -10.03 -7.42 -3.62
C MET A 1 -11.37 -6.80 -3.29
N GLU A 2 -11.35 -5.59 -2.72
CA GLU A 2 -12.55 -4.82 -2.42
C GLU A 2 -12.55 -3.57 -3.32
N LYS A 3 -13.59 -3.40 -4.17
CA LYS A 3 -13.68 -2.23 -5.04
C LYS A 3 -13.86 -0.97 -4.19
N LEU A 4 -13.03 0.05 -4.41
CA LEU A 4 -13.25 1.37 -3.82
C LEU A 4 -14.43 2.05 -4.51
N CYS A 5 -15.39 2.52 -3.70
CA CYS A 5 -16.68 3.00 -4.16
C CYS A 5 -16.80 4.52 -4.03
N ARG A 6 -17.45 5.15 -4.98
CA ARG A 6 -17.97 6.50 -4.84
C ARG A 6 -19.25 6.48 -4.00
N VAL A 7 -19.60 7.62 -3.43
CA VAL A 7 -20.81 7.78 -2.59
C VAL A 7 -22.07 7.30 -3.30
N GLU A 8 -22.18 7.55 -4.61
CA GLU A 8 -23.32 7.08 -5.41
C GLU A 8 -23.40 5.55 -5.46
N GLU A 9 -22.27 4.87 -5.59
CA GLU A 9 -22.21 3.40 -5.61
C GLU A 9 -22.55 2.81 -4.25
N VAL A 10 -22.12 3.45 -3.15
CA VAL A 10 -22.50 3.05 -1.78
C VAL A 10 -24.01 3.17 -1.58
N ARG A 11 -24.60 4.32 -1.95
CA ARG A 11 -26.06 4.53 -1.86
C ARG A 11 -26.85 3.54 -2.72
N ARG A 12 -26.34 3.18 -3.89
CA ARG A 12 -26.94 2.14 -4.74
C ARG A 12 -26.92 0.79 -4.06
N ALA A 13 -25.80 0.41 -3.46
CA ALA A 13 -25.68 -0.84 -2.72
C ALA A 13 -26.59 -0.89 -1.49
N GLU A 14 -26.77 0.24 -0.77
CA GLU A 14 -27.73 0.36 0.33
C GLU A 14 -29.18 0.16 -0.17
N ALA A 15 -29.54 0.83 -1.27
CA ALA A 15 -30.88 0.68 -1.87
C ALA A 15 -31.15 -0.75 -2.36
N GLU A 16 -30.13 -1.40 -2.92
CA GLU A 16 -30.22 -2.80 -3.35
C GLU A 16 -30.37 -3.75 -2.15
N ALA A 17 -29.62 -3.56 -1.07
CA ALA A 17 -29.76 -4.33 0.16
C ALA A 17 -31.17 -4.21 0.73
N VAL A 18 -31.74 -3.00 0.73
CA VAL A 18 -33.12 -2.75 1.17
C VAL A 18 -34.14 -3.47 0.25
N ALA A 19 -33.94 -3.42 -1.06
CA ALA A 19 -34.80 -4.13 -2.02
C ALA A 19 -34.74 -5.66 -1.86
N GLN A 20 -33.57 -6.18 -1.36
CA GLN A 20 -33.38 -7.60 -1.03
C GLN A 20 -33.93 -7.99 0.36
N GLY A 21 -34.54 -7.04 1.09
CA GLY A 21 -35.24 -7.29 2.37
C GLY A 21 -34.41 -6.91 3.62
N LEU A 22 -33.24 -6.31 3.50
CA LEU A 22 -32.47 -5.82 4.62
C LEU A 22 -32.92 -4.40 5.00
N SER A 23 -33.61 -4.24 6.15
CA SER A 23 -34.15 -2.94 6.55
C SER A 23 -33.05 -1.93 6.91
N LEU A 24 -33.30 -0.63 6.74
CA LEU A 24 -32.41 0.45 7.18
C LEU A 24 -32.11 0.36 8.69
N THR A 25 -33.10 -0.06 9.48
CA THR A 25 -32.94 -0.31 10.93
C THR A 25 -31.91 -1.41 11.20
N GLU A 26 -31.94 -2.48 10.43
CA GLU A 26 -31.00 -3.59 10.59
C GLU A 26 -29.59 -3.20 10.10
N LEU A 27 -29.49 -2.42 9.02
CA LEU A 27 -28.19 -1.87 8.57
C LEU A 27 -27.56 -1.01 9.67
N MET A 28 -28.32 -0.08 10.25
CA MET A 28 -27.86 0.79 11.35
C MET A 28 -27.49 -0.02 12.60
N ARG A 29 -28.26 -1.06 12.93
CA ARG A 29 -27.93 -1.96 14.05
C ARG A 29 -26.58 -2.66 13.85
N ARG A 30 -26.35 -3.20 12.64
CA ARG A 30 -25.06 -3.86 12.29
C ARG A 30 -23.91 -2.86 12.31
N ALA A 31 -24.11 -1.67 11.75
CA ALA A 31 -23.11 -0.60 11.76
C ALA A 31 -22.70 -0.22 13.18
N GLY A 32 -23.67 0.12 14.03
CA GLY A 32 -23.41 0.48 15.43
C GLY A 32 -22.80 -0.67 16.25
N GLN A 33 -23.22 -1.92 15.99
CA GLN A 33 -22.62 -3.09 16.61
C GLN A 33 -21.14 -3.22 16.24
N ALA A 34 -20.79 -3.12 14.97
CA ALA A 34 -19.40 -3.20 14.51
C ALA A 34 -18.52 -2.10 15.11
N VAL A 35 -19.07 -0.88 15.25
CA VAL A 35 -18.36 0.22 15.94
C VAL A 35 -18.15 -0.10 17.41
N ALA A 36 -19.17 -0.58 18.13
CA ALA A 36 -19.07 -0.94 19.54
C ALA A 36 -18.04 -2.06 19.77
N GLU A 37 -18.11 -3.14 19.00
CA GLU A 37 -17.16 -4.26 19.07
C GLU A 37 -15.72 -3.80 18.82
N THR A 38 -15.53 -2.89 17.84
CA THR A 38 -14.22 -2.34 17.55
C THR A 38 -13.67 -1.52 18.72
N ILE A 39 -14.50 -0.69 19.35
CA ILE A 39 -14.12 0.09 20.54
C ILE A 39 -13.81 -0.82 21.72
N GLU A 40 -14.59 -1.88 21.95
CA GLU A 40 -14.32 -2.85 23.01
C GLU A 40 -13.00 -3.59 22.82
N GLN A 41 -12.67 -3.98 21.60
CA GLN A 41 -11.38 -4.59 21.28
C GLN A 41 -10.20 -3.64 21.56
N LEU A 42 -10.32 -2.36 21.24
CA LEU A 42 -9.32 -1.35 21.57
C LEU A 42 -9.14 -1.15 23.07
N ALA A 43 -10.23 -1.20 23.82
CA ALA A 43 -10.22 -0.93 25.26
C ALA A 43 -9.81 -2.15 26.10
N SER A 44 -9.93 -3.38 25.60
CA SER A 44 -9.43 -4.57 26.29
C SER A 44 -7.94 -4.46 26.68
N ARG A 45 -7.24 -3.51 26.04
CA ARG A 45 -5.82 -3.18 26.26
C ARG A 45 -5.59 -1.94 27.15
N LYS A 46 -6.64 -1.13 27.39
CA LYS A 46 -6.59 0.04 28.27
C LYS A 46 -7.61 -0.16 29.39
N GLN A 47 -7.25 0.15 30.64
CA GLN A 47 -8.13 -0.05 31.81
C GLN A 47 -9.30 0.96 31.88
N GLY A 48 -9.46 1.87 30.91
CA GLY A 48 -10.49 2.90 30.89
C GLY A 48 -11.70 2.51 30.04
N ARG A 49 -12.93 2.76 30.53
CA ARG A 49 -14.19 2.49 29.84
C ARG A 49 -15.08 3.74 29.79
N ARG A 50 -14.50 4.88 29.42
CA ARG A 50 -15.22 6.14 29.29
C ARG A 50 -15.20 6.60 27.84
N ALA A 51 -16.39 6.67 27.22
CA ALA A 51 -16.54 7.06 25.81
C ALA A 51 -17.38 8.33 25.67
N LEU A 52 -16.90 9.26 24.84
CA LEU A 52 -17.66 10.44 24.43
C LEU A 52 -18.02 10.31 22.95
N PHE A 53 -19.32 10.31 22.66
CA PHE A 53 -19.85 10.27 21.31
C PHE A 53 -20.27 11.68 20.85
N LEU A 54 -19.70 12.12 19.74
CA LEU A 54 -20.06 13.36 19.05
C LEU A 54 -20.98 12.98 17.88
N VAL A 55 -22.29 13.21 18.00
CA VAL A 55 -23.27 12.71 17.04
C VAL A 55 -23.92 13.84 16.24
N GLY A 56 -24.09 13.61 14.94
CA GLY A 56 -24.74 14.53 14.02
C GLY A 56 -26.21 14.17 13.73
N PRO A 57 -26.88 14.96 12.86
CA PRO A 57 -28.32 14.80 12.57
C PRO A 57 -28.64 13.62 11.63
N GLY A 58 -27.64 13.11 10.88
CA GLY A 58 -27.82 12.07 9.86
C GLY A 58 -27.74 10.63 10.38
N ASN A 59 -27.70 9.66 9.44
CA ASN A 59 -27.58 8.23 9.73
C ASN A 59 -26.30 7.90 10.47
N ASN A 60 -25.17 8.55 10.13
CA ASN A 60 -23.90 8.37 10.83
C ASN A 60 -24.01 8.64 12.34
N GLY A 61 -24.77 9.71 12.71
CA GLY A 61 -25.11 9.97 14.12
C GLY A 61 -25.99 8.87 14.73
N GLY A 62 -26.87 8.26 13.93
CA GLY A 62 -27.66 7.09 14.33
C GLY A 62 -26.79 5.87 14.63
N ASP A 63 -25.82 5.57 13.76
CA ASP A 63 -24.85 4.48 13.95
C ASP A 63 -24.03 4.68 15.24
N GLY A 64 -23.58 5.94 15.48
CA GLY A 64 -22.92 6.33 16.72
C GLY A 64 -23.78 6.15 17.96
N LEU A 65 -25.07 6.46 17.90
CA LEU A 65 -26.00 6.27 19.03
C LEU A 65 -26.26 4.79 19.32
N VAL A 66 -26.37 3.95 18.28
CA VAL A 66 -26.47 2.50 18.48
C VAL A 66 -25.21 1.97 19.17
N ALA A 67 -24.04 2.40 18.72
CA ALA A 67 -22.77 2.01 19.34
C ALA A 67 -22.68 2.47 20.81
N ALA A 68 -23.05 3.72 21.12
CA ALA A 68 -23.10 4.24 22.49
C ALA A 68 -24.03 3.41 23.38
N SER A 69 -25.22 3.05 22.87
CA SER A 69 -26.19 2.21 23.57
C SER A 69 -25.60 0.83 23.92
N LEU A 70 -24.96 0.17 22.97
CA LEU A 70 -24.38 -1.17 23.17
C LEU A 70 -23.22 -1.13 24.18
N LEU A 71 -22.34 -0.12 24.10
CA LEU A 71 -21.26 0.05 25.05
C LEU A 71 -21.78 0.38 26.46
N ALA A 72 -22.83 1.20 26.59
CA ALA A 72 -23.45 1.48 27.88
C ALA A 72 -24.08 0.22 28.51
N LEU A 73 -24.65 -0.67 27.70
CA LEU A 73 -25.12 -1.99 28.14
C LEU A 73 -23.96 -2.89 28.60
N ALA A 74 -22.81 -2.78 27.95
CA ALA A 74 -21.58 -3.48 28.31
C ALA A 74 -20.83 -2.87 29.51
N GLY A 75 -21.40 -1.83 30.16
CA GLY A 75 -20.88 -1.22 31.37
C GLY A 75 -19.91 -0.07 31.17
N TRP A 76 -19.91 0.56 29.99
CA TRP A 76 -19.15 1.79 29.73
C TRP A 76 -19.86 3.02 30.28
N ASP A 77 -19.10 4.02 30.75
CA ASP A 77 -19.59 5.38 31.02
C ASP A 77 -19.63 6.13 29.69
N CYS A 78 -20.80 6.18 29.06
CA CYS A 78 -21.02 6.81 27.77
C CYS A 78 -21.65 8.20 27.94
N ALA A 79 -20.95 9.24 27.46
CA ALA A 79 -21.49 10.58 27.28
C ALA A 79 -21.82 10.83 25.80
N VAL A 80 -22.91 11.51 25.52
CA VAL A 80 -23.35 11.85 24.16
C VAL A 80 -23.57 13.35 24.06
N TRP A 81 -22.85 13.98 23.13
CA TRP A 81 -23.08 15.35 22.70
C TRP A 81 -23.63 15.36 21.28
N SER A 82 -24.64 16.20 21.00
CA SER A 82 -25.29 16.23 19.69
C SER A 82 -25.14 17.57 18.97
N TRP A 83 -24.81 17.49 17.69
CA TRP A 83 -24.77 18.63 16.77
C TRP A 83 -26.01 18.66 15.89
N ASN A 84 -26.86 19.73 16.03
CA ASN A 84 -28.08 19.95 15.21
C ASN A 84 -29.06 18.76 15.13
N ARG A 85 -29.03 17.84 16.08
CA ARG A 85 -29.98 16.75 16.19
C ARG A 85 -31.08 17.18 17.16
N ARG A 86 -32.32 17.35 16.64
CA ARG A 86 -33.45 17.94 17.40
C ARG A 86 -34.07 16.99 18.42
N GLU A 87 -33.93 15.67 18.24
CA GLU A 87 -34.44 14.67 19.18
C GLU A 87 -33.59 13.39 19.19
N PRO A 88 -33.36 12.78 20.37
CA PRO A 88 -32.70 11.48 20.46
C PRO A 88 -33.51 10.36 19.82
N GLY A 89 -34.82 10.49 19.72
CA GLY A 89 -35.77 9.42 19.37
C GLY A 89 -35.98 9.12 17.88
N ALA A 90 -35.39 9.86 16.96
CA ALA A 90 -35.50 9.58 15.52
C ALA A 90 -34.49 8.50 15.03
N ILE A 91 -34.21 7.50 15.85
CA ILE A 91 -33.34 6.36 15.49
C ILE A 91 -34.29 5.24 15.06
N PRO A 92 -34.12 4.69 13.85
CA PRO A 92 -35.01 3.60 13.38
C PRO A 92 -34.91 2.30 14.22
N ALA A 93 -33.84 2.12 15.00
CA ALA A 93 -33.72 1.08 16.01
C ALA A 93 -33.71 1.74 17.39
N GLU A 94 -34.70 1.46 18.25
CA GLU A 94 -34.65 1.89 19.66
C GLU A 94 -33.58 1.09 20.43
N PRO A 95 -32.39 1.65 20.63
CA PRO A 95 -31.37 0.95 21.43
C PRO A 95 -31.71 1.11 22.91
N THR A 96 -32.07 0.02 23.56
CA THR A 96 -32.48 -0.01 24.99
C THR A 96 -31.44 0.53 25.96
N GLY A 97 -30.17 0.64 25.56
CA GLY A 97 -29.08 1.17 26.37
C GLY A 97 -28.93 2.69 26.33
N LEU A 98 -29.62 3.43 25.44
CA LEU A 98 -29.51 4.90 25.38
C LEU A 98 -29.95 5.58 26.68
N ALA A 99 -30.89 5.01 27.40
CA ALA A 99 -31.31 5.51 28.71
C ALA A 99 -30.18 5.45 29.77
N ARG A 100 -29.10 4.69 29.54
CA ARG A 100 -27.92 4.64 30.39
C ARG A 100 -26.83 5.63 29.96
N CYS A 101 -26.95 6.23 28.77
CA CYS A 101 -26.02 7.25 28.30
C CYS A 101 -26.35 8.61 28.96
N ARG A 102 -25.29 9.36 29.28
CA ARG A 102 -25.43 10.74 29.75
C ARG A 102 -25.48 11.70 28.55
N TRP A 103 -26.59 12.37 28.34
CA TRP A 103 -26.66 13.46 27.38
C TRP A 103 -26.07 14.70 28.02
N ILE A 104 -25.12 15.35 27.32
CA ILE A 104 -24.38 16.49 27.83
C ILE A 104 -24.60 17.73 26.96
N GLU A 105 -24.64 18.88 27.63
CA GLU A 105 -24.70 20.18 26.97
C GLU A 105 -23.30 20.71 26.63
N SER A 106 -23.25 21.80 25.84
CA SER A 106 -21.98 22.36 25.36
C SER A 106 -21.06 22.83 26.48
N GLU A 107 -21.61 23.23 27.62
CA GLU A 107 -20.86 23.68 28.81
C GLU A 107 -20.08 22.54 29.47
N GLU A 108 -20.59 21.32 29.42
CA GLU A 108 -19.97 20.14 30.01
C GLU A 108 -18.93 19.50 29.07
N LEU A 109 -19.00 19.81 27.75
CA LEU A 109 -18.25 19.15 26.70
C LEU A 109 -16.74 19.19 26.92
N ASN A 110 -16.19 20.34 27.32
CA ASN A 110 -14.75 20.46 27.59
C ASN A 110 -14.26 19.54 28.71
N ARG A 111 -15.09 19.36 29.74
CA ARG A 111 -14.81 18.43 30.83
C ARG A 111 -14.81 16.98 30.31
N GLU A 112 -15.84 16.58 29.57
CA GLU A 112 -15.96 15.23 29.07
C GLU A 112 -14.86 14.89 28.06
N LEU A 113 -14.48 15.81 27.15
CA LEU A 113 -13.33 15.68 26.27
C LEU A 113 -12.02 15.41 27.03
N SER A 114 -11.87 16.05 28.22
CA SER A 114 -10.67 15.87 29.04
C SER A 114 -10.66 14.56 29.85
N LEU A 115 -11.79 13.89 29.99
CA LEU A 115 -11.96 12.67 30.80
C LEU A 115 -12.10 11.40 29.96
N ALA A 116 -12.44 11.52 28.69
CA ALA A 116 -12.73 10.39 27.81
C ALA A 116 -11.45 9.56 27.51
N ASP A 117 -11.59 8.25 27.54
CA ASP A 117 -10.60 7.29 27.04
C ASP A 117 -10.73 7.10 25.52
N VAL A 118 -11.97 7.22 25.02
CA VAL A 118 -12.31 7.15 23.59
C VAL A 118 -13.23 8.33 23.25
N ILE A 119 -12.92 9.05 22.17
CA ILE A 119 -13.80 10.06 21.57
C ILE A 119 -14.21 9.55 20.20
N VAL A 120 -15.52 9.47 19.96
CA VAL A 120 -16.11 8.93 18.74
C VAL A 120 -16.74 10.06 17.93
N ASP A 121 -16.23 10.26 16.72
CA ASP A 121 -16.79 11.17 15.72
C ASP A 121 -17.83 10.42 14.88
N ALA A 122 -19.08 10.79 15.03
CA ALA A 122 -20.24 10.35 14.26
C ALA A 122 -21.08 11.56 13.79
N ILE A 123 -20.42 12.72 13.53
CA ILE A 123 -21.13 13.95 13.16
C ILE A 123 -21.54 13.91 11.68
N PHE A 124 -20.60 13.73 10.78
CA PHE A 124 -20.83 13.69 9.34
C PHE A 124 -20.33 12.37 8.76
N GLY A 125 -21.14 11.68 7.95
CA GLY A 125 -20.77 10.51 7.17
C GLY A 125 -20.55 10.86 5.69
N ILE A 126 -20.77 9.91 4.78
CA ILE A 126 -20.54 10.02 3.32
C ILE A 126 -21.26 11.19 2.62
N GLY A 127 -22.24 11.81 3.25
CA GLY A 127 -22.91 13.01 2.74
C GLY A 127 -22.29 14.32 3.22
N GLY A 128 -21.20 14.25 3.98
CA GLY A 128 -20.47 15.41 4.50
C GLY A 128 -19.77 16.19 3.40
N ARG A 129 -19.58 17.50 3.65
CA ARG A 129 -18.75 18.37 2.81
C ARG A 129 -17.41 18.59 3.50
N PRO A 130 -16.34 18.92 2.76
CA PRO A 130 -15.02 19.18 3.35
C PRO A 130 -14.95 20.50 4.13
N GLU A 131 -16.08 21.06 4.55
CA GLU A 131 -16.17 22.29 5.35
C GLU A 131 -16.68 21.95 6.74
N VAL A 132 -15.83 22.16 7.75
CA VAL A 132 -16.18 21.93 9.15
C VAL A 132 -16.70 23.23 9.77
N PRO A 133 -17.96 23.26 10.28
CA PRO A 133 -18.49 24.43 11.00
C PRO A 133 -17.58 24.83 12.17
N LYS A 134 -17.37 26.15 12.38
CA LYS A 134 -16.48 26.67 13.43
C LYS A 134 -16.71 26.04 14.81
N PRO A 135 -17.95 25.89 15.33
CA PRO A 135 -18.17 25.26 16.63
C PRO A 135 -17.67 23.82 16.68
N VAL A 136 -17.90 23.03 15.60
CA VAL A 136 -17.45 21.63 15.49
C VAL A 136 -15.92 21.58 15.40
N ALA A 137 -15.30 22.47 14.64
CA ALA A 137 -13.83 22.56 14.53
C ALA A 137 -13.17 22.80 15.89
N THR A 138 -13.75 23.67 16.73
CA THR A 138 -13.25 23.91 18.10
C THR A 138 -13.30 22.65 18.96
N ILE A 139 -14.34 21.82 18.79
CA ILE A 139 -14.47 20.52 19.48
C ILE A 139 -13.38 19.55 18.99
N PHE A 140 -13.14 19.47 17.69
CA PHE A 140 -12.10 18.62 17.13
C PHE A 140 -10.70 19.03 17.61
N GLU A 141 -10.41 20.31 17.68
CA GLU A 141 -9.17 20.83 18.28
C GLU A 141 -9.02 20.41 19.74
N ALA A 142 -10.10 20.42 20.52
CA ALA A 142 -10.08 19.97 21.90
C ALA A 142 -9.88 18.45 22.02
N ALA A 143 -10.51 17.66 21.15
CA ALA A 143 -10.30 16.22 21.06
C ALA A 143 -8.83 15.88 20.70
N HIS A 144 -8.24 16.59 19.74
CA HIS A 144 -6.83 16.42 19.36
C HIS A 144 -5.87 16.83 20.51
N ARG A 145 -6.25 17.78 21.37
CA ARG A 145 -5.48 18.09 22.60
C ARG A 145 -5.58 16.96 23.62
N ALA A 146 -6.79 16.40 23.85
CA ALA A 146 -6.99 15.27 24.77
C ALA A 146 -6.15 14.06 24.36
N ARG A 147 -6.10 13.74 23.05
CA ARG A 147 -5.24 12.69 22.50
C ARG A 147 -3.78 12.88 22.92
N ARG A 148 -3.23 14.09 22.79
CA ARG A 148 -1.82 14.37 23.10
C ARG A 148 -1.50 14.32 24.59
N VAL A 149 -2.47 14.70 25.45
CA VAL A 149 -2.25 14.83 26.89
C VAL A 149 -2.53 13.51 27.64
N ARG A 150 -3.56 12.78 27.24
CA ARG A 150 -4.06 11.58 27.93
C ARG A 150 -3.95 10.29 27.14
N ASN A 151 -3.43 10.36 25.94
CA ASN A 151 -3.45 9.20 25.03
C ASN A 151 -4.87 8.69 24.73
N THR A 152 -5.85 9.61 24.69
CA THR A 152 -7.24 9.33 24.29
C THR A 152 -7.27 8.83 22.86
N VAL A 153 -8.04 7.76 22.57
CA VAL A 153 -8.18 7.22 21.23
C VAL A 153 -9.29 7.97 20.48
N LEU A 154 -9.01 8.41 19.28
CA LEU A 154 -9.95 9.10 18.40
C LEU A 154 -10.48 8.14 17.33
N VAL A 155 -11.78 7.85 17.36
CA VAL A 155 -12.43 6.92 16.44
C VAL A 155 -13.40 7.69 15.54
N ALA A 156 -13.36 7.46 14.23
CA ALA A 156 -14.36 7.96 13.30
C ALA A 156 -15.31 6.85 12.87
N VAL A 157 -16.61 7.15 12.82
CA VAL A 157 -17.62 6.26 12.29
C VAL A 157 -17.77 6.53 10.79
N ASP A 158 -17.61 5.51 9.99
CA ASP A 158 -17.68 5.48 8.53
C ASP A 158 -16.56 6.29 7.85
N VAL A 159 -16.53 7.59 8.01
CA VAL A 159 -15.47 8.50 7.54
C VAL A 159 -15.27 9.63 8.55
N PRO A 160 -14.04 10.16 8.70
CA PRO A 160 -13.83 11.34 9.55
C PRO A 160 -14.64 12.54 9.08
N SER A 161 -15.25 13.26 10.00
CA SER A 161 -16.00 14.48 9.67
C SER A 161 -15.06 15.56 9.12
N GLY A 162 -15.45 16.12 7.97
CA GLY A 162 -14.67 17.17 7.27
C GLY A 162 -13.82 16.66 6.13
N ILE A 163 -14.00 15.42 5.68
CA ILE A 163 -13.45 14.90 4.42
C ILE A 163 -14.55 14.70 3.38
N ASP A 164 -14.18 14.76 2.11
CA ASP A 164 -15.04 14.38 0.98
C ASP A 164 -14.76 12.91 0.61
N SER A 165 -15.79 12.09 0.63
CA SER A 165 -15.71 10.64 0.45
C SER A 165 -15.44 10.21 -1.01
N ASP A 166 -15.59 11.12 -1.98
CA ASP A 166 -15.35 10.85 -3.40
C ASP A 166 -14.01 11.39 -3.88
N THR A 167 -13.62 12.59 -3.43
CA THR A 167 -12.46 13.31 -3.95
C THR A 167 -11.25 13.28 -3.03
N GLY A 168 -11.44 12.92 -1.77
CA GLY A 168 -10.38 13.00 -0.77
C GLY A 168 -10.02 14.42 -0.33
N ALA A 169 -10.78 15.44 -0.74
CA ALA A 169 -10.63 16.78 -0.21
C ALA A 169 -10.94 16.80 1.30
N ALA A 170 -10.22 17.63 2.06
CA ALA A 170 -10.39 17.71 3.52
C ALA A 170 -10.24 19.14 4.03
N ASP A 171 -11.06 19.55 4.99
CA ASP A 171 -10.82 20.74 5.78
C ASP A 171 -9.56 20.54 6.64
N ALA A 172 -8.72 21.56 6.74
CA ALA A 172 -7.54 21.51 7.59
C ALA A 172 -7.87 21.24 9.09
N ARG A 173 -9.12 21.52 9.50
CA ARG A 173 -9.66 21.31 10.84
C ARG A 173 -10.50 20.04 10.95
N ALA A 174 -10.53 19.19 9.92
CA ALA A 174 -11.24 17.91 9.92
C ALA A 174 -10.81 17.04 11.10
N PHE A 175 -11.68 16.15 11.54
CA PHE A 175 -11.37 15.20 12.60
C PHE A 175 -10.19 14.31 12.18
N ARG A 176 -9.19 14.16 13.05
CA ARG A 176 -8.05 13.26 12.81
C ARG A 176 -8.19 12.03 13.67
N ALA A 177 -8.77 11.00 13.10
CA ALA A 177 -8.94 9.73 13.77
C ALA A 177 -7.60 8.99 13.96
N ASP A 178 -7.52 8.17 14.99
CA ASP A 178 -6.53 7.10 15.12
C ASP A 178 -7.02 5.86 14.36
N LEU A 179 -8.35 5.66 14.36
CA LEU A 179 -9.03 4.58 13.69
C LEU A 179 -10.33 5.06 13.04
N THR A 180 -10.55 4.70 11.80
CA THR A 180 -11.84 4.85 11.11
C THR A 180 -12.51 3.48 10.97
N VAL A 181 -13.69 3.32 11.56
CA VAL A 181 -14.53 2.14 11.35
C VAL A 181 -15.40 2.39 10.13
N MET A 182 -14.93 1.95 8.97
CA MET A 182 -15.57 2.16 7.69
C MET A 182 -16.66 1.12 7.45
N LEU A 183 -17.87 1.57 7.16
CA LEU A 183 -19.08 0.74 7.13
C LEU A 183 -19.39 0.23 5.72
N GLY A 184 -19.52 -1.08 5.55
CA GLY A 184 -19.97 -1.76 4.34
C GLY A 184 -18.96 -1.75 3.20
N LEU A 185 -18.92 -0.68 2.41
CA LEU A 185 -18.03 -0.56 1.26
C LEU A 185 -16.95 0.49 1.47
N PRO A 186 -15.71 0.29 0.95
CA PRO A 186 -14.63 1.24 1.12
C PRO A 186 -14.85 2.48 0.24
N LYS A 187 -14.80 3.69 0.84
CA LYS A 187 -15.01 4.97 0.18
C LYS A 187 -13.71 5.49 -0.42
N ILE A 188 -13.69 5.71 -1.72
CA ILE A 188 -12.48 6.04 -2.49
C ILE A 188 -11.74 7.28 -1.96
N GLY A 189 -12.45 8.33 -1.57
CA GLY A 189 -11.85 9.57 -1.08
C GLY A 189 -11.09 9.40 0.25
N ALA A 190 -11.48 8.46 1.11
CA ALA A 190 -10.81 8.22 2.37
C ALA A 190 -9.38 7.65 2.20
N TYR A 191 -9.07 7.10 1.04
CA TYR A 191 -7.76 6.53 0.69
C TYR A 191 -6.87 7.51 -0.09
N GLN A 192 -7.37 8.71 -0.40
CA GLN A 192 -6.65 9.74 -1.15
C GLN A 192 -6.13 10.85 -0.22
N PHE A 193 -5.06 11.54 -0.65
CA PHE A 193 -4.64 12.76 0.01
C PHE A 193 -5.53 13.95 -0.43
N PRO A 194 -5.82 14.91 0.47
CA PRO A 194 -5.37 15.03 1.87
C PRO A 194 -6.15 14.22 2.91
N ALA A 195 -7.33 13.64 2.57
CA ALA A 195 -8.21 12.92 3.52
C ALA A 195 -7.49 11.78 4.26
N LEU A 196 -6.58 11.06 3.58
CA LEU A 196 -5.80 9.98 4.18
C LEU A 196 -5.03 10.41 5.45
N ARG A 197 -4.70 11.70 5.61
CA ARG A 197 -4.06 12.24 6.83
C ARG A 197 -5.00 12.29 8.03
N HIS A 198 -6.30 12.09 7.79
CA HIS A 198 -7.36 12.20 8.80
C HIS A 198 -7.96 10.85 9.17
N THR A 199 -7.78 9.81 8.38
CA THR A 199 -8.45 8.51 8.57
C THR A 199 -7.80 7.64 9.64
N GLY A 200 -6.52 7.81 9.93
CA GLY A 200 -5.78 6.86 10.76
C GLY A 200 -5.78 5.45 10.14
N LEU A 201 -5.84 4.43 10.97
CA LEU A 201 -6.07 3.06 10.49
C LEU A 201 -7.51 2.93 9.99
N ILE A 202 -7.72 2.30 8.85
CA ILE A 202 -9.07 2.03 8.33
C ILE A 202 -9.41 0.56 8.59
N ARG A 203 -10.48 0.34 9.36
CA ARG A 203 -11.10 -0.96 9.55
C ARG A 203 -12.39 -1.02 8.76
N LEU A 204 -12.40 -1.73 7.64
CA LEU A 204 -13.60 -2.00 6.87
C LEU A 204 -14.41 -3.10 7.55
N VAL A 205 -15.69 -2.82 7.83
CA VAL A 205 -16.61 -3.77 8.48
C VAL A 205 -17.78 -4.09 7.57
N ASP A 206 -18.12 -5.35 7.46
CA ASP A 206 -19.24 -5.82 6.66
C ASP A 206 -20.56 -5.59 7.43
N ILE A 207 -21.49 -4.85 6.82
CA ILE A 207 -22.85 -4.62 7.34
C ILE A 207 -23.92 -5.31 6.49
N GLY A 208 -23.52 -6.11 5.49
CA GLY A 208 -24.40 -6.86 4.61
C GLY A 208 -24.77 -6.14 3.32
N LEU A 209 -23.94 -5.20 2.85
CA LEU A 209 -24.13 -4.57 1.54
C LEU A 209 -23.63 -5.47 0.41
N PRO A 210 -24.32 -5.51 -0.74
CA PRO A 210 -23.83 -6.18 -1.93
C PRO A 210 -22.52 -5.57 -2.38
N LYS A 211 -21.51 -6.43 -2.65
CA LYS A 211 -20.19 -6.00 -3.07
C LYS A 211 -20.12 -5.84 -4.59
N PRO A 212 -19.77 -4.66 -5.11
CA PRO A 212 -19.63 -4.47 -6.54
C PRO A 212 -18.43 -5.25 -7.08
N PRO A 213 -18.52 -5.78 -8.32
CA PRO A 213 -17.43 -6.54 -8.92
C PRO A 213 -16.20 -5.66 -9.20
N VAL A 214 -15.02 -6.24 -9.05
CA VAL A 214 -13.74 -5.66 -9.49
C VAL A 214 -13.47 -6.10 -10.91
N GLY A 215 -13.26 -5.14 -11.82
CA GLY A 215 -12.98 -5.40 -13.23
C GLY A 215 -12.01 -4.36 -13.82
N PRO A 216 -11.76 -4.42 -15.14
CA PRO A 216 -10.95 -3.41 -15.83
C PRO A 216 -11.46 -1.99 -15.55
N GLY A 217 -10.55 -1.04 -15.34
CA GLY A 217 -10.88 0.33 -14.98
C GLY A 217 -11.34 0.54 -13.52
N SER A 218 -11.35 -0.50 -12.68
CA SER A 218 -11.69 -0.37 -11.26
C SER A 218 -10.49 0.09 -10.43
N VAL A 219 -10.80 0.88 -9.39
CA VAL A 219 -9.88 1.09 -8.26
C VAL A 219 -10.26 0.10 -7.16
N ALA A 220 -9.31 -0.72 -6.71
CA ALA A 220 -9.59 -1.76 -5.73
C ALA A 220 -8.52 -1.85 -4.64
N LEU A 221 -8.97 -2.14 -3.42
CA LEU A 221 -8.11 -2.45 -2.29
C LEU A 221 -7.73 -3.92 -2.34
N LEU A 222 -6.44 -4.18 -2.29
CA LEU A 222 -5.88 -5.53 -2.20
C LEU A 222 -6.04 -6.10 -0.80
N THR A 223 -6.13 -7.43 -0.72
CA THR A 223 -6.18 -8.16 0.54
C THR A 223 -5.07 -9.23 0.60
N LEU A 224 -4.73 -9.67 1.79
CA LEU A 224 -3.83 -10.81 1.97
C LEU A 224 -4.40 -12.10 1.37
N GLN A 225 -5.74 -12.23 1.33
CA GLN A 225 -6.40 -13.37 0.71
C GLN A 225 -6.19 -13.39 -0.82
N ASP A 226 -6.18 -12.23 -1.46
CA ASP A 226 -5.83 -12.12 -2.89
C ASP A 226 -4.41 -12.59 -3.13
N ALA A 227 -3.45 -12.08 -2.34
CA ALA A 227 -2.05 -12.51 -2.42
C ALA A 227 -1.92 -14.02 -2.25
N ARG A 228 -2.62 -14.60 -1.26
CA ARG A 228 -2.67 -16.06 -1.04
C ARG A 228 -3.17 -16.81 -2.28
N GLY A 229 -4.24 -16.31 -2.92
CA GLY A 229 -4.85 -16.94 -4.09
C GLY A 229 -3.92 -17.00 -5.31
N TRP A 230 -2.92 -16.13 -5.39
CA TRP A 230 -1.95 -16.10 -6.48
C TRP A 230 -0.67 -16.88 -6.18
N LEU A 231 -0.36 -17.15 -4.91
CA LEU A 231 0.86 -17.87 -4.56
C LEU A 231 0.81 -19.32 -5.05
N PRO A 232 1.88 -19.81 -5.72
CA PRO A 232 1.91 -21.17 -6.23
C PRO A 232 2.06 -22.19 -5.11
N GLU A 233 1.39 -23.32 -5.23
CA GLU A 233 1.58 -24.46 -4.34
C GLU A 233 2.93 -25.15 -4.59
N ARG A 234 3.58 -25.59 -3.51
CA ARG A 234 4.80 -26.40 -3.56
C ARG A 234 4.51 -27.82 -3.16
N THR A 235 4.93 -28.76 -4.00
CA THR A 235 4.79 -30.19 -3.74
C THR A 235 6.13 -30.80 -3.35
N ALA A 236 6.13 -32.04 -2.82
CA ALA A 236 7.34 -32.76 -2.47
C ALA A 236 8.28 -33.01 -3.66
N ALA A 237 7.77 -32.98 -4.90
CA ALA A 237 8.56 -33.11 -6.13
C ALA A 237 9.19 -31.81 -6.63
N THR A 238 8.94 -30.68 -5.96
CA THR A 238 9.42 -29.37 -6.37
C THR A 238 10.94 -29.22 -6.13
N HIS A 239 11.68 -28.74 -7.13
CA HIS A 239 13.12 -28.44 -7.02
C HIS A 239 13.38 -26.96 -7.38
N LYS A 240 14.56 -26.44 -7.00
CA LYS A 240 14.90 -25.00 -7.10
C LYS A 240 14.62 -24.36 -8.47
N TRP A 241 14.89 -25.06 -9.58
CA TRP A 241 14.62 -24.56 -10.93
C TRP A 241 13.14 -24.64 -11.31
N ALA A 242 12.39 -25.61 -10.79
CA ALA A 242 10.94 -25.69 -10.99
C ALA A 242 10.23 -24.55 -10.24
N VAL A 243 10.70 -24.20 -9.05
CA VAL A 243 10.22 -23.01 -8.34
C VAL A 243 10.46 -21.74 -9.14
N GLY A 244 11.62 -21.63 -9.77
CA GLY A 244 12.02 -20.52 -10.62
C GLY A 244 13.17 -19.70 -10.06
N ALA A 245 13.92 -19.11 -10.96
CA ALA A 245 15.11 -18.34 -10.68
C ALA A 245 14.93 -16.86 -11.05
N VAL A 246 15.50 -15.97 -10.26
CA VAL A 246 15.62 -14.54 -10.53
C VAL A 246 17.08 -14.14 -10.70
N LEU A 247 17.37 -13.32 -11.71
CA LEU A 247 18.65 -12.65 -11.90
C LEU A 247 18.51 -11.19 -11.47
N ILE A 248 19.37 -10.71 -10.60
CA ILE A 248 19.37 -9.33 -10.11
C ILE A 248 20.63 -8.65 -10.62
N VAL A 249 20.46 -7.57 -11.36
CA VAL A 249 21.54 -6.75 -11.93
C VAL A 249 21.57 -5.41 -11.21
N GLY A 250 22.66 -5.13 -10.52
CA GLY A 250 22.78 -3.91 -9.72
C GLY A 250 24.14 -3.80 -9.03
N GLY A 251 24.24 -2.87 -8.09
CA GLY A 251 25.42 -2.64 -7.29
C GLY A 251 26.47 -1.77 -7.96
N ALA A 252 26.92 -0.79 -7.20
CA ALA A 252 28.06 0.07 -7.49
C ALA A 252 28.91 0.21 -6.20
N PRO A 253 30.14 0.71 -6.27
CA PRO A 253 31.03 0.79 -5.10
C PRO A 253 30.42 1.46 -3.86
N ASN A 254 29.52 2.42 -4.05
CA ASN A 254 28.84 3.14 -2.97
C ASN A 254 27.46 2.58 -2.60
N TYR A 255 26.91 1.60 -3.36
CA TYR A 255 25.52 1.13 -3.26
C TYR A 255 25.38 -0.39 -3.26
N TYR A 256 26.35 -1.12 -2.69
CA TYR A 256 26.33 -2.59 -2.65
C TYR A 256 25.26 -3.17 -1.67
N GLY A 257 24.68 -2.33 -0.80
CA GLY A 257 23.60 -2.73 0.11
C GLY A 257 22.28 -2.99 -0.60
N ALA A 258 21.95 -2.20 -1.63
CA ALA A 258 20.68 -2.28 -2.37
C ALA A 258 20.46 -3.66 -3.05
N PRO A 259 21.38 -4.17 -3.89
CA PRO A 259 21.21 -5.49 -4.49
C PRO A 259 21.21 -6.63 -3.45
N ARG A 260 21.88 -6.46 -2.30
CA ARG A 260 21.84 -7.41 -1.19
C ARG A 260 20.46 -7.47 -0.55
N LEU A 261 19.84 -6.32 -0.27
CA LEU A 261 18.48 -6.23 0.27
C LEU A 261 17.46 -6.86 -0.69
N ALA A 262 17.55 -6.51 -1.98
CA ALA A 262 16.69 -7.06 -3.02
C ALA A 262 16.82 -8.59 -3.14
N ALA A 263 18.04 -9.11 -3.11
CA ALA A 263 18.30 -10.54 -3.16
C ALA A 263 17.78 -11.28 -1.93
N SER A 264 18.01 -10.72 -0.73
CA SER A 264 17.48 -11.26 0.52
C SER A 264 15.96 -11.31 0.49
N ALA A 265 15.31 -10.25 0.01
CA ALA A 265 13.86 -10.16 -0.12
C ALA A 265 13.32 -11.17 -1.14
N ALA A 266 13.96 -11.34 -2.31
CA ALA A 266 13.57 -12.32 -3.32
C ALA A 266 13.65 -13.76 -2.79
N LEU A 267 14.70 -14.11 -2.03
CA LEU A 267 14.82 -15.41 -1.37
C LEU A 267 13.69 -15.61 -0.35
N ARG A 268 13.45 -14.60 0.50
CA ARG A 268 12.39 -14.66 1.53
C ARG A 268 10.98 -14.66 0.93
N ALA A 269 10.81 -14.05 -0.25
CA ALA A 269 9.56 -14.14 -1.03
C ALA A 269 9.35 -15.51 -1.69
N GLY A 270 10.36 -16.38 -1.66
CA GLY A 270 10.22 -17.76 -2.09
C GLY A 270 10.83 -18.10 -3.44
N ALA A 271 11.68 -17.26 -4.04
CA ALA A 271 12.42 -17.65 -5.24
C ALA A 271 13.24 -18.92 -5.01
N GLY A 272 13.25 -19.84 -5.98
CA GLY A 272 13.99 -21.09 -5.88
C GLY A 272 15.50 -20.93 -6.01
N LEU A 273 15.93 -19.90 -6.74
CA LEU A 273 17.32 -19.49 -6.90
C LEU A 273 17.39 -17.98 -7.11
N VAL A 274 18.31 -17.33 -6.43
CA VAL A 274 18.65 -15.93 -6.67
C VAL A 274 20.11 -15.84 -7.09
N THR A 275 20.34 -15.14 -8.22
CA THR A 275 21.70 -14.86 -8.71
C THR A 275 21.90 -13.35 -8.77
N LEU A 276 22.99 -12.89 -8.20
CA LEU A 276 23.41 -11.49 -8.25
C LEU A 276 24.44 -11.30 -9.37
N SER A 277 24.13 -10.41 -10.32
CA SER A 277 25.12 -9.88 -11.26
C SER A 277 25.53 -8.49 -10.80
N VAL A 278 26.72 -8.40 -10.24
CA VAL A 278 27.33 -7.21 -9.65
C VAL A 278 28.79 -7.11 -10.10
N PRO A 279 29.42 -5.92 -10.05
CA PRO A 279 30.85 -5.79 -10.29
C PRO A 279 31.67 -6.81 -9.46
N ARG A 280 32.67 -7.42 -10.10
CA ARG A 280 33.45 -8.50 -9.49
C ARG A 280 34.09 -8.09 -8.16
N SER A 281 34.53 -6.85 -8.06
CA SER A 281 35.12 -6.27 -6.84
C SER A 281 34.17 -6.27 -5.64
N LEU A 282 32.81 -6.26 -5.87
CA LEU A 282 31.80 -6.25 -4.80
C LEU A 282 31.45 -7.65 -4.29
N VAL A 283 31.73 -8.69 -5.08
CA VAL A 283 31.34 -10.08 -4.75
C VAL A 283 31.79 -10.53 -3.37
N PRO A 284 33.07 -10.35 -2.95
CA PRO A 284 33.51 -10.81 -1.63
C PRO A 284 32.73 -10.17 -0.48
N SER A 285 32.47 -8.85 -0.56
CA SER A 285 31.77 -8.11 0.48
C SER A 285 30.29 -8.53 0.60
N ILE A 286 29.64 -8.79 -0.54
CA ILE A 286 28.25 -9.23 -0.55
C ILE A 286 28.15 -10.70 -0.12
N ALA A 287 29.03 -11.57 -0.62
CA ALA A 287 29.04 -13.00 -0.28
C ALA A 287 29.27 -13.26 1.20
N ALA A 288 30.11 -12.46 1.85
CA ALA A 288 30.35 -12.56 3.28
C ALA A 288 29.09 -12.32 4.14
N ALA A 289 28.14 -11.54 3.62
CA ALA A 289 26.90 -11.18 4.33
C ALA A 289 25.65 -11.92 3.82
N LEU A 290 25.73 -12.62 2.68
CA LEU A 290 24.60 -13.28 2.02
C LEU A 290 25.08 -14.59 1.36
N ALA A 291 25.04 -15.67 2.11
CA ALA A 291 25.53 -16.99 1.69
C ALA A 291 24.57 -17.75 0.76
N ASP A 292 23.29 -17.38 0.75
CA ASP A 292 22.22 -18.15 0.09
C ASP A 292 22.00 -17.78 -1.39
N VAL A 293 22.89 -16.93 -1.98
CA VAL A 293 22.80 -16.51 -3.38
C VAL A 293 23.96 -17.03 -4.20
N THR A 294 23.76 -17.11 -5.50
CA THR A 294 24.85 -17.32 -6.47
C THR A 294 25.26 -16.00 -7.10
N PHE A 295 26.43 -15.97 -7.72
CA PHE A 295 26.97 -14.78 -8.37
C PHE A 295 27.23 -15.01 -9.85
N LEU A 296 26.96 -13.98 -10.65
CA LEU A 296 27.38 -13.79 -12.03
C LEU A 296 28.26 -12.54 -12.08
N PRO A 297 29.56 -12.66 -11.74
CA PRO A 297 30.43 -11.49 -11.57
C PRO A 297 30.61 -10.71 -12.87
N ALA A 298 30.25 -9.44 -12.85
CA ALA A 298 30.43 -8.52 -13.96
C ALA A 298 31.90 -8.05 -14.05
N PRO A 299 32.39 -7.65 -15.23
CA PRO A 299 33.67 -6.98 -15.36
C PRO A 299 33.70 -5.69 -14.55
N ASP A 300 34.76 -5.42 -13.84
CA ASP A 300 35.01 -4.11 -13.24
C ASP A 300 35.36 -3.08 -14.35
N GLY A 301 35.04 -1.79 -14.09
CA GLY A 301 35.00 -0.75 -15.10
C GLY A 301 36.30 -0.51 -15.88
N ASP A 302 36.24 -0.80 -17.16
CA ASP A 302 37.15 -0.35 -18.21
C ASP A 302 36.31 -0.08 -19.48
N VAL A 303 36.93 0.35 -20.57
CA VAL A 303 36.24 0.62 -21.83
C VAL A 303 35.47 -0.62 -22.30
N GLY A 304 34.18 -0.46 -22.54
CA GLY A 304 33.26 -1.53 -22.99
C GLY A 304 32.88 -2.55 -21.90
N ALA A 305 33.16 -2.26 -20.63
CA ALA A 305 32.76 -3.14 -19.52
C ALA A 305 31.23 -3.31 -19.48
N GLY A 306 30.46 -2.27 -19.73
CA GLY A 306 29.01 -2.33 -19.75
C GLY A 306 28.46 -3.25 -20.83
N GLN A 307 29.01 -3.20 -22.05
CA GLN A 307 28.63 -4.14 -23.12
C GLN A 307 28.95 -5.59 -22.76
N ARG A 308 30.16 -5.84 -22.22
CA ARG A 308 30.55 -7.20 -21.79
C ARG A 308 29.63 -7.71 -20.68
N TRP A 309 29.26 -6.83 -19.74
CA TRP A 309 28.30 -7.18 -18.68
C TRP A 309 26.92 -7.50 -19.27
N ALA A 310 26.41 -6.70 -20.20
CA ALA A 310 25.14 -6.96 -20.88
C ALA A 310 25.14 -8.32 -21.58
N ASN A 311 26.21 -8.64 -22.33
CA ASN A 311 26.33 -9.93 -23.00
C ASN A 311 26.32 -11.11 -22.00
N LEU A 312 27.07 -10.98 -20.91
CA LEU A 312 27.08 -11.98 -19.83
C LEU A 312 25.68 -12.21 -19.23
N VAL A 313 24.94 -11.13 -18.98
CA VAL A 313 23.56 -11.19 -18.48
C VAL A 313 22.65 -11.85 -19.53
N ARG A 314 22.72 -11.41 -20.78
CA ARG A 314 21.87 -11.94 -21.89
C ARG A 314 22.09 -13.44 -22.11
N ASP A 315 23.31 -13.90 -22.09
CA ASP A 315 23.65 -15.32 -22.23
C ASP A 315 23.09 -16.16 -21.07
N ALA A 316 22.98 -15.56 -19.90
CA ALA A 316 22.43 -16.22 -18.71
C ALA A 316 20.89 -16.20 -18.67
N LEU A 317 20.24 -15.15 -19.19
CA LEU A 317 18.78 -14.90 -19.10
C LEU A 317 17.88 -16.10 -19.41
N PRO A 318 18.15 -16.97 -20.39
CA PRO A 318 17.28 -18.11 -20.68
C PRO A 318 17.06 -19.08 -19.50
N ARG A 319 17.88 -18.99 -18.45
CA ARG A 319 17.76 -19.82 -17.24
C ARG A 319 16.91 -19.16 -16.15
N TYR A 320 16.54 -17.89 -16.32
CA TYR A 320 15.82 -17.11 -15.32
C TYR A 320 14.44 -16.74 -15.81
N ARG A 321 13.44 -16.83 -14.93
CA ARG A 321 12.06 -16.43 -15.25
C ARG A 321 11.84 -14.94 -15.07
N ALA A 322 12.61 -14.30 -14.21
CA ALA A 322 12.50 -12.88 -13.94
C ALA A 322 13.88 -12.24 -13.83
N LEU A 323 13.96 -10.99 -14.27
CA LEU A 323 15.10 -10.10 -14.15
C LEU A 323 14.70 -8.94 -13.22
N LEU A 324 15.59 -8.55 -12.29
CA LEU A 324 15.48 -7.29 -11.55
C LEU A 324 16.68 -6.43 -11.90
N VAL A 325 16.43 -5.18 -12.30
CA VAL A 325 17.48 -4.26 -12.73
C VAL A 325 17.35 -2.93 -11.98
N GLY A 326 18.49 -2.43 -11.50
CA GLY A 326 18.58 -1.06 -11.02
C GLY A 326 18.99 -0.86 -9.57
N PRO A 327 18.72 -1.78 -8.61
CA PRO A 327 19.10 -1.57 -7.22
C PRO A 327 20.57 -1.21 -7.06
N GLY A 328 20.86 0.07 -6.76
CA GLY A 328 22.21 0.57 -6.55
C GLY A 328 23.16 0.43 -7.74
N LEU A 329 22.65 0.41 -8.96
CA LEU A 329 23.45 0.21 -10.19
C LEU A 329 24.38 1.40 -10.48
N GLY A 330 24.01 2.59 -10.04
CA GLY A 330 24.69 3.83 -10.40
C GLY A 330 24.26 4.37 -11.77
N GLN A 331 24.84 5.50 -12.13
CA GLN A 331 24.49 6.23 -13.37
C GLN A 331 25.74 6.61 -14.19
N ASP A 332 26.79 5.82 -14.05
CA ASP A 332 28.03 6.01 -14.81
C ASP A 332 27.92 5.48 -16.25
N GLN A 333 29.00 5.63 -17.01
CA GLN A 333 29.06 5.17 -18.39
C GLN A 333 28.89 3.63 -18.48
N THR A 334 29.41 2.87 -17.52
CA THR A 334 29.30 1.41 -17.52
C THR A 334 27.83 0.97 -17.37
N ALA A 335 27.09 1.64 -16.47
CA ALA A 335 25.66 1.41 -16.29
C ALA A 335 24.85 1.79 -17.54
N ASP A 336 25.18 2.92 -18.19
CA ASP A 336 24.51 3.34 -19.44
C ASP A 336 24.76 2.33 -20.57
N GLU A 337 26.01 1.92 -20.80
CA GLU A 337 26.36 0.89 -21.79
C GLU A 337 25.64 -0.45 -21.48
N LEU A 338 25.70 -0.90 -20.22
CA LEU A 338 25.02 -2.13 -19.79
C LEU A 338 23.54 -2.10 -20.19
N LEU A 339 22.82 -1.04 -19.79
CA LEU A 339 21.38 -0.99 -19.99
C LEU A 339 21.00 -0.82 -21.47
N ARG A 340 21.78 -0.05 -22.25
CA ARG A 340 21.60 0.05 -23.70
C ARG A 340 21.70 -1.30 -24.39
N TYR A 341 22.75 -2.06 -24.10
CA TYR A 341 22.96 -3.35 -24.70
C TYR A 341 22.00 -4.41 -24.14
N LEU A 342 21.67 -4.37 -22.85
CA LEU A 342 20.76 -5.32 -22.21
C LEU A 342 19.34 -5.20 -22.77
N PHE A 343 18.82 -3.99 -22.87
CA PHE A 343 17.46 -3.74 -23.39
C PHE A 343 17.43 -3.59 -24.92
N GLY A 344 18.59 -3.42 -25.55
CA GLY A 344 18.67 -3.20 -27.01
C GLY A 344 18.16 -1.83 -27.44
N LEU A 345 18.27 -0.81 -26.58
CA LEU A 345 17.78 0.55 -26.84
C LEU A 345 18.90 1.46 -27.36
N GLY A 346 18.59 2.26 -28.38
CA GLY A 346 19.48 3.25 -28.95
C GLY A 346 20.52 2.67 -29.93
N ARG A 347 21.14 3.56 -30.73
CA ARG A 347 22.23 3.19 -31.66
C ARG A 347 23.55 3.20 -30.90
N VAL A 348 24.25 2.11 -30.96
CA VAL A 348 25.59 2.02 -30.37
C VAL A 348 26.62 2.41 -31.43
N ARG A 349 27.30 3.54 -31.25
CA ARG A 349 28.46 3.88 -32.06
C ARG A 349 29.65 3.02 -31.64
N ARG A 350 30.06 2.05 -32.45
CA ARG A 350 31.39 1.46 -32.32
C ARG A 350 32.42 2.55 -32.64
N GLY A 351 33.27 2.87 -31.69
CA GLY A 351 34.42 3.75 -31.92
C GLY A 351 35.24 3.19 -33.07
N SER A 352 35.50 3.98 -34.10
CA SER A 352 36.37 3.63 -35.23
C SER A 352 37.80 3.48 -34.70
N LEU A 353 38.21 2.25 -34.49
CA LEU A 353 39.65 1.92 -34.56
C LEU A 353 40.03 2.08 -36.05
N GLY A 354 40.91 3.04 -36.34
CA GLY A 354 41.28 3.52 -37.64
C GLY A 354 41.44 2.45 -38.73
N PHE A 355 41.12 2.86 -39.94
CA PHE A 355 41.08 2.22 -41.23
C PHE A 355 39.66 1.65 -41.61
N GLY A 356 38.79 2.52 -42.05
CA GLY A 356 38.07 2.48 -43.27
C GLY A 356 37.09 1.35 -43.58
N VAL A 357 36.50 0.66 -42.57
CA VAL A 357 35.31 -0.15 -42.81
C VAL A 357 34.20 0.39 -41.88
N PRO A 358 33.02 0.82 -42.41
CA PRO A 358 31.88 1.04 -41.53
C PRO A 358 31.51 -0.30 -40.92
N ALA A 359 31.76 -0.46 -39.61
CA ALA A 359 31.13 -1.55 -38.89
C ALA A 359 29.62 -1.30 -38.97
N ASP A 360 28.87 -2.22 -39.55
CA ASP A 360 27.42 -2.22 -39.50
C ASP A 360 27.00 -1.98 -38.05
N ASP A 361 26.19 -0.95 -37.80
CA ASP A 361 25.60 -0.67 -36.50
C ASP A 361 24.74 -1.87 -36.11
N GLU A 362 25.31 -2.82 -35.38
CA GLU A 362 24.57 -3.97 -34.89
C GLU A 362 23.56 -3.47 -33.89
N VAL A 363 22.29 -3.42 -34.28
CA VAL A 363 21.19 -3.10 -33.35
C VAL A 363 21.02 -4.30 -32.45
N PRO A 364 21.30 -4.18 -31.14
CA PRO A 364 21.13 -5.31 -30.22
C PRO A 364 19.68 -5.79 -30.24
N GLN A 365 19.45 -7.10 -30.15
CA GLN A 365 18.11 -7.65 -30.05
C GLN A 365 17.33 -7.00 -28.91
N ARG A 366 16.09 -6.58 -29.16
CA ARG A 366 15.20 -6.01 -28.15
C ARG A 366 14.97 -7.02 -27.01
N PHE A 367 14.95 -6.52 -25.78
CA PHE A 367 14.53 -7.34 -24.64
C PHE A 367 13.03 -7.61 -24.72
N ALA A 368 12.63 -8.85 -24.61
CA ALA A 368 11.24 -9.31 -24.66
C ALA A 368 10.85 -10.19 -23.45
N GLY A 369 11.67 -10.16 -22.40
CA GLY A 369 11.47 -10.96 -21.18
C GLY A 369 10.62 -10.25 -20.13
N TYR A 370 10.55 -10.89 -18.95
CA TYR A 370 9.95 -10.29 -17.76
C TYR A 370 11.01 -9.59 -16.92
N ALA A 371 10.82 -8.30 -16.65
CA ALA A 371 11.73 -7.55 -15.79
C ALA A 371 11.01 -6.62 -14.81
N VAL A 372 11.55 -6.54 -13.59
CA VAL A 372 11.26 -5.50 -12.61
C VAL A 372 12.35 -4.44 -12.74
N ILE A 373 11.95 -3.18 -12.90
CA ILE A 373 12.87 -2.05 -13.07
C ILE A 373 12.68 -1.11 -11.89
N ASP A 374 13.75 -0.89 -11.12
CA ASP A 374 13.73 -0.01 -9.94
C ASP A 374 14.90 0.98 -9.96
N ALA A 375 14.82 2.02 -9.16
CA ALA A 375 15.90 2.94 -8.85
C ALA A 375 16.67 3.46 -10.08
N ASP A 376 17.96 3.15 -10.20
CA ASP A 376 18.80 3.66 -11.31
C ASP A 376 18.36 3.13 -12.68
N GLY A 377 17.72 1.97 -12.74
CA GLY A 377 17.09 1.47 -13.96
C GLY A 377 15.97 2.38 -14.45
N LEU A 378 15.12 2.89 -13.55
CA LEU A 378 14.08 3.87 -13.87
C LEU A 378 14.67 5.21 -14.31
N ASN A 379 15.69 5.68 -13.58
CA ASN A 379 16.41 6.92 -13.93
C ASN A 379 17.05 6.85 -15.33
N TRP A 380 17.50 5.66 -15.73
CA TRP A 380 18.04 5.44 -17.06
C TRP A 380 16.93 5.45 -18.12
N LEU A 381 15.82 4.70 -17.90
CA LEU A 381 14.68 4.70 -18.83
C LEU A 381 14.15 6.11 -19.10
N ALA A 382 14.09 6.95 -18.06
CA ALA A 382 13.64 8.35 -18.19
C ALA A 382 14.47 9.17 -19.19
N LYS A 383 15.70 8.75 -19.53
CA LYS A 383 16.58 9.42 -20.51
C LYS A 383 16.41 8.86 -21.92
N MET A 384 15.66 7.77 -22.12
CA MET A 384 15.60 7.02 -23.39
C MET A 384 14.43 7.41 -24.31
N GLY A 385 13.75 8.52 -24.04
CA GLY A 385 12.61 8.95 -24.87
C GLY A 385 11.49 7.90 -24.87
N SER A 386 10.97 7.58 -26.06
CA SER A 386 9.84 6.65 -26.24
C SER A 386 10.23 5.16 -26.10
N TRP A 387 11.03 4.81 -25.10
CA TRP A 387 11.53 3.44 -24.87
C TRP A 387 10.40 2.39 -24.81
N TRP A 388 9.22 2.74 -24.34
CA TRP A 388 8.05 1.84 -24.22
C TRP A 388 7.56 1.35 -25.59
N GLU A 389 7.72 2.12 -26.64
CA GLU A 389 7.38 1.69 -27.99
C GLU A 389 8.34 0.60 -28.48
N GLU A 390 9.62 0.71 -28.08
CA GLU A 390 10.68 -0.21 -28.46
C GLU A 390 10.68 -1.50 -27.61
N LEU A 391 10.17 -1.44 -26.37
CA LEU A 391 10.07 -2.56 -25.44
C LEU A 391 8.63 -3.11 -25.29
N ARG A 392 7.81 -2.92 -26.30
CA ARG A 392 6.39 -3.30 -26.31
C ARG A 392 6.17 -4.80 -26.04
N GLU A 393 7.09 -5.66 -26.48
CA GLU A 393 7.05 -7.13 -26.29
C GLU A 393 7.52 -7.55 -24.89
N ALA A 394 8.15 -6.67 -24.15
CA ALA A 394 8.61 -6.95 -22.78
C ALA A 394 7.46 -6.83 -21.78
N GLN A 395 7.54 -7.62 -20.71
CA GLN A 395 6.64 -7.55 -19.57
C GLN A 395 7.39 -6.83 -18.42
N LEU A 396 7.12 -5.54 -18.25
CA LEU A 396 7.82 -4.73 -17.27
C LEU A 396 6.93 -4.38 -16.08
N VAL A 397 7.53 -4.42 -14.90
CA VAL A 397 6.99 -3.83 -13.67
C VAL A 397 7.95 -2.73 -13.24
N LEU A 398 7.49 -1.49 -13.33
CA LEU A 398 8.24 -0.30 -12.93
C LEU A 398 7.86 0.04 -11.49
N THR A 399 8.82 0.34 -10.62
CA THR A 399 8.55 0.59 -9.19
C THR A 399 8.97 2.00 -8.75
N PRO A 400 8.46 3.08 -9.39
CA PRO A 400 8.88 4.43 -9.08
C PRO A 400 8.33 4.96 -7.75
N HIS A 401 9.12 5.79 -7.06
CA HIS A 401 8.59 6.81 -6.15
C HIS A 401 8.17 8.07 -6.94
N PRO A 402 7.45 9.06 -6.35
CA PRO A 402 6.95 10.21 -7.10
C PRO A 402 8.01 10.96 -7.92
N GLY A 403 9.22 11.12 -7.39
CA GLY A 403 10.30 11.79 -8.12
C GLY A 403 10.85 10.97 -9.30
N GLU A 404 10.84 9.65 -9.24
CA GLU A 404 11.19 8.76 -10.36
C GLU A 404 10.09 8.76 -11.41
N LEU A 405 8.81 8.73 -11.00
CA LEU A 405 7.68 8.81 -11.90
C LEU A 405 7.68 10.15 -12.66
N ALA A 406 7.93 11.26 -11.97
CA ALA A 406 8.03 12.58 -12.58
C ALA A 406 9.10 12.63 -13.69
N ARG A 407 10.29 12.02 -13.43
CA ARG A 407 11.35 11.92 -14.46
C ARG A 407 10.93 11.05 -15.64
N LEU A 408 10.25 9.93 -15.40
CA LEU A 408 9.74 9.05 -16.45
C LEU A 408 8.69 9.75 -17.32
N CYS A 409 7.84 10.58 -16.72
CA CYS A 409 6.79 11.35 -17.42
C CYS A 409 7.30 12.67 -18.01
N GLY A 410 8.50 13.13 -17.64
CA GLY A 410 9.03 14.43 -18.06
C GLY A 410 8.26 15.62 -17.47
N CYS A 411 7.73 15.50 -16.24
CA CYS A 411 6.95 16.53 -15.55
C CYS A 411 7.56 16.88 -14.17
N ASP A 412 7.01 17.90 -13.52
CA ASP A 412 7.39 18.25 -12.17
C ASP A 412 6.81 17.26 -11.14
N VAL A 413 7.54 17.01 -10.06
CA VAL A 413 7.09 16.12 -8.99
C VAL A 413 5.80 16.61 -8.32
N THR A 414 5.53 17.91 -8.32
CA THR A 414 4.29 18.50 -7.82
C THR A 414 3.08 18.00 -8.59
N THR A 415 3.17 17.86 -9.91
CA THR A 415 2.10 17.27 -10.74
C THR A 415 1.75 15.85 -10.31
N ILE A 416 2.77 15.03 -10.00
CA ILE A 416 2.53 13.67 -9.49
C ILE A 416 1.88 13.71 -8.12
N LEU A 417 2.31 14.63 -7.22
CA LEU A 417 1.81 14.70 -5.85
C LEU A 417 0.39 15.26 -5.74
N GLU A 418 -0.06 16.06 -6.73
CA GLU A 418 -1.42 16.59 -6.80
C GLU A 418 -2.45 15.50 -7.11
N ASP A 419 -2.13 14.58 -8.03
CA ASP A 419 -3.00 13.45 -8.37
C ASP A 419 -2.17 12.18 -8.69
N PRO A 420 -1.61 11.53 -7.66
CA PRO A 420 -0.67 10.43 -7.84
C PRO A 420 -1.28 9.21 -8.53
N TRP A 421 -2.56 8.95 -8.31
CA TRP A 421 -3.22 7.77 -8.87
C TRP A 421 -3.51 7.91 -10.36
N THR A 422 -4.04 9.05 -10.78
CA THR A 422 -4.27 9.34 -12.20
C THR A 422 -2.95 9.34 -12.96
N GLN A 423 -1.91 9.98 -12.41
CA GLN A 423 -0.60 10.02 -13.06
C GLN A 423 0.04 8.64 -13.22
N ALA A 424 -0.05 7.78 -12.18
CA ALA A 424 0.44 6.41 -12.29
C ALA A 424 -0.35 5.58 -13.32
N LEU A 425 -1.68 5.77 -13.34
CA LEU A 425 -2.58 5.05 -14.24
C LEU A 425 -2.37 5.44 -15.70
N GLU A 426 -2.34 6.74 -15.98
CA GLU A 426 -2.04 7.25 -17.32
C GLU A 426 -0.67 6.77 -17.81
N THR A 427 0.34 6.76 -16.93
CA THR A 427 1.67 6.24 -17.26
C THR A 427 1.61 4.75 -17.60
N ALA A 428 0.91 3.94 -16.80
CA ALA A 428 0.78 2.50 -17.05
C ALA A 428 0.08 2.22 -18.39
N VAL A 429 -0.99 2.93 -18.69
CA VAL A 429 -1.73 2.83 -19.96
C VAL A 429 -0.87 3.27 -21.14
N ASN A 430 -0.21 4.43 -21.04
CA ASN A 430 0.63 4.97 -22.12
C ASN A 430 1.85 4.09 -22.41
N PHE A 431 2.50 3.56 -21.38
CA PHE A 431 3.67 2.68 -21.56
C PHE A 431 3.27 1.23 -21.89
N GLY A 432 2.00 0.85 -21.70
CA GLY A 432 1.57 -0.55 -21.81
C GLY A 432 2.23 -1.47 -20.78
N GLN A 433 2.66 -0.92 -19.64
CA GLN A 433 3.44 -1.61 -18.61
C GLN A 433 2.83 -1.39 -17.21
N HIS A 434 3.18 -2.24 -16.24
CA HIS A 434 2.71 -2.08 -14.87
C HIS A 434 3.56 -1.06 -14.10
N VAL A 435 2.91 -0.15 -13.38
CA VAL A 435 3.58 0.89 -12.57
C VAL A 435 3.19 0.74 -11.11
N VAL A 436 4.18 0.49 -10.26
CA VAL A 436 4.03 0.41 -8.80
C VAL A 436 4.48 1.74 -8.19
N LEU A 437 3.56 2.64 -7.96
CA LEU A 437 3.86 3.95 -7.36
C LEU A 437 4.01 3.83 -5.84
N LYS A 438 5.19 4.11 -5.33
CA LYS A 438 5.55 4.06 -3.90
C LYS A 438 5.20 5.38 -3.21
N TYR A 439 3.90 5.64 -2.94
CA TYR A 439 3.45 6.88 -2.28
C TYR A 439 2.09 6.70 -1.61
N GLY A 440 1.96 7.11 -0.33
CA GLY A 440 0.74 6.88 0.46
C GLY A 440 0.40 5.40 0.51
N HIS A 441 -0.77 5.02 -0.01
CA HIS A 441 -1.01 3.64 -0.41
C HIS A 441 -0.15 3.32 -1.62
N THR A 442 0.70 2.30 -1.51
CA THR A 442 1.43 1.83 -2.68
C THR A 442 0.42 1.32 -3.71
N ALA A 443 0.44 1.92 -4.89
CA ALA A 443 -0.54 1.67 -5.94
C ALA A 443 0.08 0.90 -7.10
N VAL A 444 -0.58 -0.15 -7.55
CA VAL A 444 -0.24 -0.90 -8.76
C VAL A 444 -1.19 -0.47 -9.87
N ALA A 445 -0.72 0.41 -10.74
CA ALA A 445 -1.42 0.82 -11.94
C ALA A 445 -1.17 -0.18 -13.07
N CYS A 446 -2.24 -0.64 -13.70
CA CYS A 446 -2.21 -1.66 -14.74
C CYS A 446 -2.52 -1.08 -16.12
N PRO A 447 -1.98 -1.66 -17.21
CA PRO A 447 -2.26 -1.21 -18.57
C PRO A 447 -3.74 -1.30 -18.99
N ASP A 448 -4.54 -2.14 -18.30
CA ASP A 448 -5.99 -2.28 -18.52
C ASP A 448 -6.84 -1.17 -17.89
N GLY A 449 -6.19 -0.15 -17.31
CA GLY A 449 -6.85 0.98 -16.64
C GLY A 449 -7.26 0.69 -15.20
N SER A 450 -6.94 -0.48 -14.63
CA SER A 450 -7.23 -0.78 -13.23
C SER A 450 -6.11 -0.29 -12.30
N LEU A 451 -6.51 0.12 -11.09
CA LEU A 451 -5.61 0.56 -10.02
C LEU A 451 -5.82 -0.30 -8.77
N LEU A 452 -4.76 -0.97 -8.32
CA LEU A 452 -4.81 -1.85 -7.16
C LEU A 452 -4.00 -1.23 -6.02
N LEU A 453 -4.62 -1.03 -4.86
CA LEU A 453 -3.99 -0.36 -3.72
C LEU A 453 -3.61 -1.35 -2.62
N ALA A 454 -2.38 -1.26 -2.14
CA ALA A 454 -2.02 -1.93 -0.90
C ALA A 454 -2.76 -1.27 0.28
N PRO A 455 -3.36 -2.06 1.20
CA PRO A 455 -4.06 -1.49 2.36
C PRO A 455 -3.11 -0.86 3.38
N GLN A 456 -1.85 -1.30 3.41
CA GLN A 456 -0.86 -0.87 4.39
C GLN A 456 -0.29 0.52 4.03
N VAL A 457 -0.42 1.46 4.95
CA VAL A 457 0.23 2.77 4.92
C VAL A 457 0.83 3.04 6.28
N HIS A 458 2.15 3.22 6.34
CA HIS A 458 2.81 3.53 7.61
C HIS A 458 4.02 4.45 7.38
N PRO A 459 4.22 5.49 8.22
CA PRO A 459 5.35 6.42 8.08
C PRO A 459 6.73 5.75 8.13
N ALA A 460 6.88 4.64 8.85
CA ALA A 460 8.12 3.87 8.93
C ALA A 460 8.58 3.30 7.59
N LEU A 461 7.67 3.14 6.60
CA LEU A 461 8.03 2.72 5.24
C LEU A 461 8.87 3.77 4.49
N ALA A 462 8.90 5.02 4.96
CA ALA A 462 9.77 6.07 4.44
C ALA A 462 11.24 5.91 4.93
N THR A 463 11.76 4.67 4.91
CA THR A 463 13.12 4.30 5.31
C THR A 463 13.90 3.80 4.09
N ALA A 464 15.16 4.21 3.96
CA ALA A 464 16.02 3.79 2.86
C ALA A 464 16.15 2.27 2.76
N GLY A 465 16.07 1.74 1.54
CA GLY A 465 16.19 0.31 1.25
C GLY A 465 14.86 -0.46 1.25
N THR A 466 13.75 0.10 1.75
CA THR A 466 12.42 -0.55 1.69
C THR A 466 11.94 -0.72 0.25
N GLY A 467 12.31 0.18 -0.66
CA GLY A 467 12.07 0.05 -2.09
C GLY A 467 12.81 -1.15 -2.70
N ASP A 468 14.09 -1.34 -2.35
CA ASP A 468 14.87 -2.50 -2.80
C ASP A 468 14.24 -3.82 -2.32
N VAL A 469 13.73 -3.84 -1.07
CA VAL A 469 12.98 -4.98 -0.53
C VAL A 469 11.73 -5.26 -1.35
N LEU A 470 10.92 -4.24 -1.64
CA LEU A 470 9.71 -4.38 -2.45
C LEU A 470 10.04 -4.91 -3.86
N ALA A 471 11.02 -4.32 -4.53
CA ALA A 471 11.45 -4.77 -5.87
C ALA A 471 11.94 -6.23 -5.83
N GLY A 472 12.67 -6.62 -4.79
CA GLY A 472 13.11 -7.99 -4.55
C GLY A 472 11.96 -8.96 -4.33
N VAL A 473 10.95 -8.58 -3.52
CA VAL A 473 9.73 -9.40 -3.30
C VAL A 473 9.00 -9.62 -4.62
N ILE A 474 8.73 -8.55 -5.39
CA ILE A 474 8.04 -8.64 -6.69
C ILE A 474 8.81 -9.56 -7.65
N ALA A 475 10.13 -9.37 -7.78
CA ALA A 475 10.97 -10.21 -8.64
C ALA A 475 11.00 -11.69 -8.19
N GLY A 476 11.02 -11.93 -6.87
CA GLY A 476 10.96 -13.28 -6.30
C GLY A 476 9.63 -13.99 -6.56
N LEU A 477 8.51 -13.24 -6.55
CA LEU A 477 7.18 -13.75 -6.91
C LEU A 477 7.07 -14.00 -8.42
N ALA A 478 7.57 -13.08 -9.24
CA ALA A 478 7.65 -13.24 -10.69
C ALA A 478 8.45 -14.49 -11.10
N ALA A 479 9.57 -14.75 -10.43
CA ALA A 479 10.36 -15.95 -10.65
C ALA A 479 9.57 -17.23 -10.37
N GLN A 480 8.60 -17.20 -9.48
CA GLN A 480 7.71 -18.33 -9.17
C GLN A 480 6.58 -18.50 -10.18
N GLY A 481 6.52 -17.66 -11.21
CA GLY A 481 5.57 -17.80 -12.33
C GLY A 481 4.33 -16.91 -12.23
N LEU A 482 4.28 -15.96 -11.27
CA LEU A 482 3.22 -14.96 -11.26
C LEU A 482 3.41 -13.98 -12.43
N GLY A 483 2.31 -13.62 -13.08
CA GLY A 483 2.31 -12.56 -14.09
C GLY A 483 2.65 -11.18 -13.50
N PRO A 484 2.91 -10.17 -14.35
CA PRO A 484 3.31 -8.84 -13.88
C PRO A 484 2.32 -8.19 -12.89
N ARG A 485 1.01 -8.32 -13.17
CA ARG A 485 -0.06 -7.83 -12.31
C ARG A 485 -0.07 -8.50 -10.94
N GLU A 486 -0.08 -9.83 -10.93
CA GLU A 486 -0.18 -10.64 -9.71
C GLU A 486 1.09 -10.52 -8.87
N ALA A 487 2.27 -10.51 -9.50
CA ALA A 487 3.54 -10.35 -8.81
C ALA A 487 3.66 -8.98 -8.14
N ALA A 488 3.27 -7.90 -8.85
CA ALA A 488 3.23 -6.55 -8.30
C ALA A 488 2.21 -6.45 -7.16
N ALA A 489 0.97 -6.90 -7.39
CA ALA A 489 -0.11 -6.83 -6.42
C ALA A 489 0.16 -7.66 -5.14
N ALA A 490 0.59 -8.92 -5.27
CA ALA A 490 0.99 -9.73 -4.13
C ALA A 490 2.22 -9.15 -3.43
N GLY A 491 3.18 -8.63 -4.21
CA GLY A 491 4.42 -8.05 -3.70
C GLY A 491 4.17 -6.84 -2.79
N VAL A 492 3.31 -5.91 -3.20
CA VAL A 492 3.02 -4.72 -2.39
C VAL A 492 2.27 -5.07 -1.10
N VAL A 493 1.37 -6.04 -1.14
CA VAL A 493 0.63 -6.50 0.06
C VAL A 493 1.56 -7.23 1.02
N ILE A 494 2.35 -8.19 0.52
CA ILE A 494 3.26 -8.99 1.36
C ILE A 494 4.36 -8.12 1.98
N ALA A 495 4.98 -7.23 1.19
CA ALA A 495 6.02 -6.34 1.71
C ALA A 495 5.45 -5.30 2.69
N GLY A 496 4.26 -4.76 2.41
CA GLY A 496 3.55 -3.84 3.30
C GLY A 496 3.20 -4.49 4.64
N GLU A 497 2.68 -5.70 4.61
CA GLU A 497 2.37 -6.47 5.83
C GLU A 497 3.63 -6.82 6.63
N ALA A 498 4.70 -7.22 5.94
CA ALA A 498 5.98 -7.48 6.60
C ALA A 498 6.53 -6.23 7.30
N ALA A 499 6.37 -5.06 6.68
CA ALA A 499 6.78 -3.81 7.28
C ALA A 499 5.94 -3.47 8.53
N LEU A 500 4.62 -3.65 8.50
CA LEU A 500 3.78 -3.46 9.68
C LEU A 500 4.17 -4.40 10.82
N GLN A 501 4.42 -5.68 10.53
CA GLN A 501 4.89 -6.62 11.53
C GLN A 501 6.28 -6.25 12.09
N ALA A 502 7.16 -5.71 11.25
CA ALA A 502 8.46 -5.23 11.69
C ALA A 502 8.35 -3.97 12.57
N VAL A 503 7.40 -3.06 12.28
CA VAL A 503 7.11 -1.88 13.14
C VAL A 503 6.72 -2.30 14.55
N VAL A 504 5.97 -3.39 14.70
CA VAL A 504 5.56 -3.94 16.01
C VAL A 504 6.77 -4.21 16.90
N SER A 505 7.86 -4.73 16.34
CA SER A 505 9.07 -5.07 17.10
C SER A 505 10.12 -3.94 17.15
N ALA A 506 10.28 -3.18 16.07
CA ALA A 506 11.31 -2.15 15.94
C ALA A 506 10.83 -0.75 16.31
N GLY A 507 9.50 -0.51 16.27
CA GLY A 507 8.92 0.83 16.39
C GLY A 507 9.06 1.67 15.11
N THR A 508 8.27 2.75 15.05
CA THR A 508 8.18 3.61 13.86
C THR A 508 9.50 4.28 13.47
N LEU A 509 10.28 4.71 14.46
CA LEU A 509 11.50 5.50 14.22
C LEU A 509 12.75 4.65 13.98
N SER A 510 12.73 3.38 14.38
CA SER A 510 13.90 2.50 14.36
C SER A 510 13.84 1.43 13.27
N LEU A 511 12.76 1.37 12.50
CA LEU A 511 12.59 0.40 11.42
C LEU A 511 13.69 0.54 10.37
N THR A 512 14.29 -0.60 10.01
CA THR A 512 15.22 -0.73 8.88
C THR A 512 14.65 -1.64 7.80
N ALA A 513 15.18 -1.55 6.58
CA ALA A 513 14.82 -2.46 5.48
C ALA A 513 15.13 -3.94 5.83
N SER A 514 16.17 -4.19 6.62
CA SER A 514 16.51 -5.53 7.08
C SER A 514 15.46 -6.13 8.02
N ASP A 515 14.79 -5.31 8.83
CA ASP A 515 13.69 -5.76 9.70
C ASP A 515 12.49 -6.20 8.85
N VAL A 516 12.20 -5.48 7.76
CA VAL A 516 11.15 -5.87 6.81
C VAL A 516 11.48 -7.21 6.15
N VAL A 517 12.73 -7.42 5.69
CA VAL A 517 13.19 -8.70 5.15
C VAL A 517 13.04 -9.82 6.19
N ALA A 518 13.38 -9.57 7.44
CA ALA A 518 13.26 -10.55 8.53
C ALA A 518 11.81 -10.93 8.86
N ALA A 519 10.86 -10.02 8.62
CA ALA A 519 9.43 -10.24 8.85
C ALA A 519 8.73 -11.02 7.71
N LEU A 520 9.27 -11.00 6.48
CA LEU A 520 8.66 -11.69 5.32
C LEU A 520 8.30 -13.16 5.58
N PRO A 521 9.15 -14.00 6.20
CA PRO A 521 8.80 -15.39 6.47
C PRO A 521 7.58 -15.56 7.37
N LYS A 522 7.36 -14.64 8.31
CA LYS A 522 6.20 -14.68 9.22
C LYS A 522 4.91 -14.39 8.46
N VAL A 523 4.92 -13.42 7.54
CA VAL A 523 3.77 -13.12 6.67
C VAL A 523 3.44 -14.31 5.76
N LEU A 524 4.45 -14.83 5.06
CA LEU A 524 4.24 -15.97 4.16
C LEU A 524 3.76 -17.22 4.89
N ARG A 525 4.29 -17.50 6.09
CA ARG A 525 3.80 -18.59 6.92
C ARG A 525 2.32 -18.41 7.26
N ALA A 526 1.91 -17.21 7.65
CA ALA A 526 0.51 -16.91 7.96
C ALA A 526 -0.40 -17.12 6.75
N LEU A 527 0.06 -16.77 5.54
CA LEU A 527 -0.69 -17.00 4.30
C LEU A 527 -0.89 -18.49 3.97
N TYR A 528 0.04 -19.37 4.36
CA TYR A 528 -0.04 -20.82 4.14
C TYR A 528 -0.70 -21.59 5.30
N ASP A 529 -0.94 -20.97 6.45
CA ASP A 529 -1.59 -21.61 7.60
C ASP A 529 -3.05 -21.94 7.26
N PRO A 530 -3.51 -23.23 7.38
CA PRO A 530 -4.91 -23.60 7.16
C PRO A 530 -5.91 -22.89 8.10
N GLN A 531 -5.45 -22.43 9.28
CA GLN A 531 -6.23 -21.66 10.24
C GLN A 531 -6.06 -20.15 10.07
N TRP A 532 -5.35 -19.72 9.00
CA TRP A 532 -5.14 -18.30 8.75
C TRP A 532 -6.48 -17.59 8.51
N SER A 533 -6.68 -16.46 9.20
CA SER A 533 -7.76 -15.51 8.91
C SER A 533 -7.19 -14.08 8.82
N PRO A 534 -7.76 -13.22 7.98
CA PRO A 534 -7.36 -11.81 7.89
C PRO A 534 -7.40 -11.09 9.24
N GLU A 535 -8.35 -11.45 10.09
CA GLU A 535 -8.55 -10.89 11.43
C GLU A 535 -7.37 -11.17 12.38
N ARG A 536 -6.69 -12.32 12.24
CA ARG A 536 -5.49 -12.64 13.04
C ARG A 536 -4.27 -11.80 12.66
N VAL A 537 -4.19 -11.35 11.40
CA VAL A 537 -3.09 -10.49 10.96
C VAL A 537 -3.30 -9.06 11.45
N VAL A 538 -4.55 -8.59 11.44
CA VAL A 538 -4.94 -7.29 12.03
C VAL A 538 -4.65 -7.28 13.53
N SER A 539 -4.88 -8.39 14.25
CA SER A 539 -4.60 -8.47 15.69
C SER A 539 -3.11 -8.33 16.04
N ALA A 540 -2.20 -8.71 15.14
CA ALA A 540 -0.76 -8.53 15.36
C ALA A 540 -0.32 -7.05 15.24
N ILE A 541 -1.05 -6.21 14.47
CA ILE A 541 -0.84 -4.76 14.38
C ILE A 541 -1.36 -4.07 15.65
N GLU A 542 -2.32 -4.70 16.29
CA GLU A 542 -2.99 -4.18 17.47
C GLU A 542 -2.22 -4.46 18.77
N GLU A 543 -1.15 -5.26 18.78
CA GLU A 543 -0.38 -5.62 19.99
C GLU A 543 0.67 -4.59 20.44
N ASN A 544 0.72 -3.34 19.88
CA ASN A 544 1.63 -2.29 20.35
C ASN A 544 0.98 -0.93 20.51
#